data_803dfa017a836028ed17db710c1e628d
#
_entry.id   803dfa017a836028ed17db710c1e628d
#
_cell.length_a   1.000
_cell.length_b   1.000
_cell.length_c   1.000
_cell.angle_alpha   90.00
_cell.angle_beta   90.00
_cell.angle_gamma   90.00
#
_symmetry.space_group_name_H-M   'P 1'
#
loop_
_entity.id
_entity.type
_entity.pdbx_description
1 polymer ?
#
loop_
_entity_poly.entity_id
_entity_poly.type
_entity_poly.pdbx_seq_one_letter_code
_entity_poly.pdbx_strand_id
1 'polypeptide(L)'
;VENYDVDGIHFDYIRYPDNRGRFPDDGMYRLHGKGKSRADWRRDNITRFVTKVYDRVKEVKPWVQVSSAPLGRYRALNGVGGGWTALETVFQDAGHWMRTGKHDALYPMMYYKEQLFYPFVDDWVAQGNQRIVVPGLGVYQMIELGWSRQDILDQVDHTREHEVHGQAY
;
A
#
# COMPACT_ATOMS: atom_id res chain seq x y z
N VAL A 1 -10.99 -18.05 -2.63
CA VAL A 1 -11.97 -18.06 -1.54
C VAL A 1 -13.05 -19.11 -1.69
N GLU A 2 -13.54 -19.42 -2.92
CA GLU A 2 -14.65 -20.36 -3.12
C GLU A 2 -14.35 -21.76 -2.55
N ASN A 3 -13.15 -22.26 -2.77
CA ASN A 3 -12.75 -23.64 -2.46
C ASN A 3 -12.01 -23.80 -1.13
N TYR A 4 -11.80 -22.72 -0.38
CA TYR A 4 -11.01 -22.75 0.86
C TYR A 4 -11.75 -21.99 1.97
N ASP A 5 -11.64 -22.53 3.19
CA ASP A 5 -12.13 -21.85 4.39
C ASP A 5 -11.03 -20.92 4.90
N VAL A 6 -11.11 -19.65 4.47
CA VAL A 6 -10.15 -18.60 4.80
C VAL A 6 -10.87 -17.36 5.34
N ASP A 7 -10.26 -16.68 6.29
CA ASP A 7 -10.77 -15.45 6.89
C ASP A 7 -10.39 -14.20 6.09
N GLY A 8 -9.34 -14.30 5.27
CA GLY A 8 -8.87 -13.20 4.46
C GLY A 8 -8.02 -13.63 3.27
N ILE A 9 -7.84 -12.70 2.34
CA ILE A 9 -6.86 -12.77 1.28
C ILE A 9 -5.98 -11.53 1.31
N HIS A 10 -4.70 -11.72 1.10
CA HIS A 10 -3.72 -10.66 1.13
C HIS A 10 -2.94 -10.61 -0.17
N PHE A 11 -2.79 -9.41 -0.74
CA PHE A 11 -2.03 -9.19 -1.97
C PHE A 11 -0.70 -8.52 -1.66
N ASP A 12 0.38 -9.15 -2.07
CA ASP A 12 1.67 -8.50 -2.22
C ASP A 12 1.93 -8.15 -3.68
N TYR A 13 2.80 -7.18 -3.93
CA TYR A 13 3.21 -6.75 -5.28
C TYR A 13 2.08 -6.40 -6.26
N ILE A 14 0.91 -5.97 -5.75
CA ILE A 14 -0.20 -5.51 -6.59
C ILE A 14 0.08 -4.10 -7.12
N ARG A 15 1.03 -4.02 -8.03
CA ARG A 15 1.60 -2.78 -8.55
C ARG A 15 2.30 -2.99 -9.89
N TYR A 16 2.61 -1.90 -10.59
CA TYR A 16 3.55 -1.97 -11.71
C TYR A 16 4.98 -2.25 -11.21
N PRO A 17 5.81 -2.93 -12.02
CA PRO A 17 7.23 -3.08 -11.69
C PRO A 17 7.91 -1.72 -11.66
N ASP A 18 8.90 -1.57 -10.78
CA ASP A 18 9.75 -0.39 -10.83
C ASP A 18 10.81 -0.53 -11.92
N ASN A 19 10.47 -0.05 -13.07
CA ASN A 19 11.39 0.13 -14.20
C ASN A 19 11.49 1.62 -14.61
N ARG A 20 11.23 2.53 -13.67
CA ARG A 20 11.27 3.98 -13.85
C ARG A 20 10.45 4.46 -15.06
N GLY A 21 9.26 3.90 -15.22
CA GLY A 21 8.35 4.26 -16.30
C GLY A 21 8.60 3.59 -17.65
N ARG A 22 9.57 2.69 -17.75
CA ARG A 22 9.91 1.98 -19.01
C ARG A 22 9.12 0.68 -19.24
N PHE A 23 8.02 0.48 -18.54
CA PHE A 23 7.16 -0.68 -18.75
C PHE A 23 6.58 -0.65 -20.17
N PRO A 24 6.68 -1.77 -20.95
CA PRO A 24 6.36 -1.81 -22.38
C PRO A 24 4.84 -1.89 -22.63
N ASP A 25 4.10 -0.86 -22.25
CA ASP A 25 2.64 -0.79 -22.39
C ASP A 25 2.15 0.24 -23.43
N ASP A 26 3.04 0.72 -24.32
CA ASP A 26 2.74 1.74 -25.32
C ASP A 26 1.56 1.39 -26.23
N GLY A 27 1.52 0.16 -26.71
CA GLY A 27 0.43 -0.33 -27.54
C GLY A 27 -0.92 -0.33 -26.82
N MET A 28 -0.92 -0.84 -25.60
CA MET A 28 -2.13 -0.90 -24.78
C MET A 28 -2.60 0.50 -24.34
N TYR A 29 -1.67 1.38 -24.01
CA TYR A 29 -2.01 2.77 -23.67
C TYR A 29 -2.61 3.51 -24.86
N ARG A 30 -2.08 3.37 -26.08
CA ARG A 30 -2.67 3.97 -27.28
C ARG A 30 -4.11 3.49 -27.53
N LEU A 31 -4.38 2.22 -27.29
CA LEU A 31 -5.71 1.62 -27.50
C LEU A 31 -6.70 1.97 -26.38
N HIS A 32 -6.25 2.05 -25.13
CA HIS A 32 -7.12 2.08 -23.95
C HIS A 32 -6.93 3.29 -23.04
N GLY A 33 -5.98 4.18 -23.30
CA GLY A 33 -5.69 5.37 -22.47
C GLY A 33 -6.82 6.39 -22.42
N LYS A 34 -7.64 6.48 -23.51
CA LYS A 34 -8.85 7.31 -23.57
C LYS A 34 -8.64 8.77 -23.12
N GLY A 35 -7.52 9.37 -23.49
CA GLY A 35 -7.20 10.76 -23.14
C GLY A 35 -6.67 10.99 -21.73
N LYS A 36 -6.54 9.96 -20.91
CA LYS A 36 -5.90 10.05 -19.59
C LYS A 36 -4.38 10.16 -19.72
N SER A 37 -3.72 10.74 -18.72
CA SER A 37 -2.27 10.60 -18.60
C SER A 37 -1.90 9.11 -18.48
N ARG A 38 -0.68 8.73 -18.89
CA ARG A 38 -0.22 7.35 -18.75
C ARG A 38 -0.20 6.91 -17.27
N ALA A 39 0.17 7.80 -16.37
CA ALA A 39 0.18 7.52 -14.94
C ALA A 39 -1.23 7.22 -14.41
N ASP A 40 -2.22 8.04 -14.77
CA ASP A 40 -3.61 7.82 -14.37
C ASP A 40 -4.18 6.52 -14.95
N TRP A 41 -3.88 6.25 -16.22
CA TRP A 41 -4.32 5.01 -16.86
C TRP A 41 -3.71 3.76 -16.18
N ARG A 42 -2.43 3.83 -15.77
CA ARG A 42 -1.78 2.73 -15.02
C ARG A 42 -2.41 2.56 -13.64
N ARG A 43 -2.67 3.64 -12.90
CA ARG A 43 -3.40 3.57 -11.62
C ARG A 43 -4.79 2.97 -11.78
N ASP A 44 -5.51 3.38 -12.82
CA ASP A 44 -6.83 2.81 -13.14
C ASP A 44 -6.78 1.32 -13.44
N ASN A 45 -5.73 0.83 -14.11
CA ASN A 45 -5.60 -0.60 -14.42
C ASN A 45 -5.52 -1.43 -13.15
N ILE A 46 -4.70 -1.01 -12.20
CA ILE A 46 -4.57 -1.70 -10.90
C ILE A 46 -5.87 -1.55 -10.11
N THR A 47 -6.42 -0.34 -10.02
CA THR A 47 -7.67 -0.07 -9.29
C THR A 47 -8.83 -0.91 -9.83
N ARG A 48 -8.95 -1.06 -11.14
CA ARG A 48 -9.99 -1.94 -11.74
C ARG A 48 -9.81 -3.40 -11.35
N PHE A 49 -8.57 -3.88 -11.29
CA PHE A 49 -8.30 -5.25 -10.85
C PHE A 49 -8.68 -5.41 -9.38
N VAL A 50 -8.20 -4.53 -8.51
CA VAL A 50 -8.52 -4.52 -7.07
C VAL A 50 -10.02 -4.49 -6.82
N THR A 51 -10.73 -3.57 -7.50
CA THR A 51 -12.18 -3.45 -7.38
C THR A 51 -12.90 -4.74 -7.75
N LYS A 52 -12.55 -5.34 -8.90
CA LYS A 52 -13.17 -6.59 -9.36
C LYS A 52 -12.94 -7.75 -8.40
N VAL A 53 -11.72 -7.85 -7.85
CA VAL A 53 -11.40 -8.91 -6.89
C VAL A 53 -12.17 -8.69 -5.59
N TYR A 54 -12.16 -7.45 -5.07
CA TYR A 54 -12.90 -7.10 -3.87
C TYR A 54 -14.39 -7.44 -4.01
N ASP A 55 -15.02 -6.94 -5.07
CA ASP A 55 -16.44 -7.15 -5.31
C ASP A 55 -16.77 -8.66 -5.43
N ARG A 56 -15.93 -9.42 -6.15
CA ARG A 56 -16.12 -10.87 -6.27
C ARG A 56 -15.95 -11.61 -4.95
N VAL A 57 -14.95 -11.23 -4.15
CA VAL A 57 -14.76 -11.84 -2.81
C VAL A 57 -15.98 -11.57 -1.93
N LYS A 58 -16.45 -10.32 -1.90
CA LYS A 58 -17.59 -9.94 -1.06
C LYS A 58 -18.92 -10.53 -1.54
N GLU A 59 -19.07 -10.78 -2.82
CA GLU A 59 -20.23 -11.51 -3.39
C GLU A 59 -20.27 -12.97 -2.92
N VAL A 60 -19.12 -13.63 -2.88
CA VAL A 60 -19.02 -15.06 -2.53
C VAL A 60 -19.00 -15.28 -1.01
N LYS A 61 -18.15 -14.52 -0.31
CA LYS A 61 -17.96 -14.60 1.16
C LYS A 61 -17.77 -13.18 1.72
N PRO A 62 -18.86 -12.50 2.08
CA PRO A 62 -18.81 -11.08 2.49
C PRO A 62 -17.95 -10.82 3.75
N TRP A 63 -17.72 -11.83 4.59
CA TRP A 63 -16.89 -11.74 5.79
C TRP A 63 -15.38 -11.83 5.51
N VAL A 64 -14.96 -12.39 4.36
CA VAL A 64 -13.53 -12.55 4.03
C VAL A 64 -12.89 -11.18 3.84
N GLN A 65 -11.83 -10.91 4.61
CA GLN A 65 -11.08 -9.66 4.50
C GLN A 65 -10.23 -9.63 3.24
N VAL A 66 -10.17 -8.47 2.58
CA VAL A 66 -9.31 -8.21 1.43
C VAL A 66 -8.29 -7.15 1.81
N SER A 67 -7.01 -7.49 1.73
CA SER A 67 -5.93 -6.62 2.14
C SER A 67 -4.75 -6.64 1.17
N SER A 68 -3.84 -5.66 1.30
CA SER A 68 -2.59 -5.65 0.53
C SER A 68 -1.45 -4.98 1.30
N ALA A 69 -0.21 -5.25 0.84
CA ALA A 69 1.02 -4.61 1.30
C ALA A 69 1.50 -3.56 0.27
N PRO A 70 1.05 -2.30 0.35
CA PRO A 70 1.57 -1.24 -0.51
C PRO A 70 2.98 -0.82 -0.08
N LEU A 71 3.69 -0.08 -0.97
CA LEU A 71 4.92 0.60 -0.57
C LEU A 71 4.66 1.50 0.63
N GLY A 72 5.59 1.51 1.58
CA GLY A 72 5.45 2.23 2.85
C GLY A 72 5.22 3.73 2.73
N ARG A 73 5.60 4.33 1.60
CA ARG A 73 5.35 5.75 1.29
C ARG A 73 4.24 5.85 0.26
N TYR A 74 3.08 6.34 0.66
CA TYR A 74 1.94 6.44 -0.27
C TYR A 74 2.24 7.44 -1.40
N ARG A 75 2.67 8.65 -1.05
CA ARG A 75 2.96 9.77 -1.95
C ARG A 75 4.15 10.57 -1.47
N ALA A 76 4.65 11.49 -2.28
CA ALA A 76 5.63 12.45 -1.83
C ALA A 76 5.02 13.39 -0.77
N LEU A 77 5.77 13.66 0.29
CA LEU A 77 5.40 14.64 1.32
C LEU A 77 6.36 15.83 1.26
N ASN A 78 5.83 17.05 1.42
CA ASN A 78 6.62 18.27 1.42
C ASN A 78 7.65 18.24 2.57
N GLY A 79 8.90 18.60 2.24
CA GLY A 79 10.00 18.62 3.21
C GLY A 79 10.61 17.25 3.54
N VAL A 80 10.07 16.17 3.00
CA VAL A 80 10.65 14.82 3.14
C VAL A 80 11.30 14.40 1.83
N GLY A 81 12.55 13.93 1.91
CA GLY A 81 13.37 13.56 0.75
C GLY A 81 12.65 12.62 -0.24
N GLY A 82 13.03 12.73 -1.51
CA GLY A 82 12.49 11.93 -2.61
C GLY A 82 12.67 10.41 -2.42
N GLY A 83 12.12 9.62 -3.32
CA GLY A 83 12.22 8.16 -3.31
C GLY A 83 10.97 7.51 -3.87
N TRP A 84 10.90 6.21 -3.71
CA TRP A 84 9.76 5.41 -4.20
C TRP A 84 8.50 5.69 -3.40
N THR A 85 7.42 5.92 -4.13
CA THR A 85 6.08 6.05 -3.56
C THR A 85 5.14 5.07 -4.23
N ALA A 86 4.11 4.68 -3.51
CA ALA A 86 3.08 3.79 -4.05
C ALA A 86 2.35 4.45 -5.23
N LEU A 87 1.94 5.69 -5.06
CA LEU A 87 1.10 6.42 -6.01
C LEU A 87 1.82 6.79 -7.31
N GLU A 88 3.03 7.38 -7.20
CA GLU A 88 3.72 7.97 -8.35
C GLU A 88 4.68 6.97 -9.02
N THR A 89 5.38 6.12 -8.25
CA THR A 89 6.43 5.27 -8.80
C THR A 89 5.89 3.96 -9.36
N VAL A 90 4.99 3.32 -8.64
CA VAL A 90 4.46 1.99 -9.00
C VAL A 90 2.96 1.97 -9.26
N PHE A 91 2.33 3.15 -9.32
CA PHE A 91 0.93 3.37 -9.70
C PHE A 91 -0.08 2.63 -8.80
N GLN A 92 0.26 2.44 -7.53
CA GLN A 92 -0.50 1.73 -6.52
C GLN A 92 -1.30 2.74 -5.68
N ASP A 93 -2.53 3.04 -6.11
CA ASP A 93 -3.40 4.04 -5.45
C ASP A 93 -4.19 3.43 -4.28
N ALA A 94 -3.46 2.89 -3.31
CA ALA A 94 -4.05 2.18 -2.18
C ALA A 94 -4.91 3.10 -1.28
N GLY A 95 -4.57 4.38 -1.16
CA GLY A 95 -5.42 5.35 -0.47
C GLY A 95 -6.79 5.50 -1.14
N HIS A 96 -6.85 5.52 -2.47
CA HIS A 96 -8.12 5.52 -3.20
C HIS A 96 -8.94 4.25 -2.93
N TRP A 97 -8.30 3.08 -2.87
CA TRP A 97 -9.02 1.81 -2.59
C TRP A 97 -9.66 1.84 -1.20
N MET A 98 -8.99 2.42 -0.20
CA MET A 98 -9.55 2.61 1.16
C MET A 98 -10.72 3.58 1.13
N ARG A 99 -10.56 4.76 0.50
CA ARG A 99 -11.63 5.78 0.43
C ARG A 99 -12.88 5.30 -0.31
N THR A 100 -12.71 4.46 -1.32
CA THR A 100 -13.83 3.89 -2.09
C THR A 100 -14.37 2.57 -1.54
N GLY A 101 -13.83 2.10 -0.41
CA GLY A 101 -14.28 0.88 0.24
C GLY A 101 -13.94 -0.40 -0.51
N LYS A 102 -12.84 -0.41 -1.29
CA LYS A 102 -12.39 -1.56 -2.08
C LYS A 102 -11.20 -2.31 -1.45
N HIS A 103 -10.93 -2.04 -0.18
CA HIS A 103 -10.01 -2.78 0.68
C HIS A 103 -10.50 -2.72 2.12
N ASP A 104 -10.30 -3.78 2.89
CA ASP A 104 -10.63 -3.83 4.31
C ASP A 104 -9.44 -3.40 5.16
N ALA A 105 -8.21 -3.74 4.74
CA ALA A 105 -6.99 -3.41 5.46
C ALA A 105 -5.81 -3.14 4.52
N LEU A 106 -4.86 -2.31 4.98
CA LEU A 106 -3.56 -2.10 4.36
C LEU A 106 -2.44 -2.40 5.35
N TYR A 107 -1.37 -3.01 4.82
CA TYR A 107 -0.14 -3.31 5.53
C TYR A 107 1.04 -2.62 4.82
N PRO A 108 1.17 -1.28 4.93
CA PRO A 108 2.24 -0.56 4.24
C PRO A 108 3.62 -1.06 4.66
N MET A 109 4.48 -1.38 3.69
CA MET A 109 5.86 -1.86 3.92
C MET A 109 6.76 -0.70 4.35
N MET A 110 6.69 -0.31 5.62
CA MET A 110 7.35 0.88 6.16
C MET A 110 8.74 0.56 6.71
N TYR A 111 9.59 -0.03 5.89
CA TYR A 111 10.94 -0.48 6.24
C TYR A 111 11.96 0.67 6.18
N TYR A 112 11.63 1.78 6.85
CA TYR A 112 12.40 3.03 6.88
C TYR A 112 12.61 3.48 8.32
N LYS A 113 13.44 4.50 8.54
CA LYS A 113 13.69 5.13 9.85
C LYS A 113 13.31 6.61 9.84
N GLU A 114 13.04 7.14 11.03
CA GLU A 114 12.92 8.56 11.30
C GLU A 114 12.01 9.32 10.33
N GLN A 115 12.53 10.33 9.62
CA GLN A 115 11.77 11.17 8.70
C GLN A 115 11.14 10.41 7.52
N LEU A 116 11.63 9.20 7.21
CA LEU A 116 11.04 8.35 6.19
C LEU A 116 10.01 7.37 6.76
N PHE A 117 9.80 7.34 8.06
CA PHE A 117 8.83 6.49 8.74
C PHE A 117 7.68 7.33 9.34
N TYR A 118 7.96 8.17 10.33
CA TYR A 118 6.95 8.83 11.14
C TYR A 118 5.91 9.64 10.35
N PRO A 119 6.28 10.56 9.44
CA PRO A 119 5.29 11.34 8.70
C PRO A 119 4.44 10.47 7.75
N PHE A 120 4.95 9.32 7.34
CA PHE A 120 4.22 8.41 6.46
C PHE A 120 3.25 7.50 7.21
N VAL A 121 3.47 7.22 8.50
CA VAL A 121 2.45 6.61 9.37
C VAL A 121 1.23 7.53 9.41
N ASP A 122 1.44 8.83 9.69
CA ASP A 122 0.36 9.81 9.76
C ASP A 122 -0.38 9.95 8.41
N ASP A 123 0.36 9.98 7.29
CA ASP A 123 -0.25 10.01 5.96
C ASP A 123 -1.08 8.75 5.68
N TRP A 124 -0.61 7.55 6.08
CA TRP A 124 -1.36 6.32 5.92
C TRP A 124 -2.62 6.29 6.79
N VAL A 125 -2.56 6.75 8.03
CA VAL A 125 -3.76 6.89 8.90
C VAL A 125 -4.77 7.81 8.25
N ALA A 126 -4.34 8.96 7.74
CA ALA A 126 -5.21 9.91 7.02
C ALA A 126 -5.83 9.30 5.74
N GLN A 127 -5.10 8.42 5.02
CA GLN A 127 -5.62 7.73 3.85
C GLN A 127 -6.52 6.53 4.20
N GLY A 128 -6.42 6.02 5.43
CA GLY A 128 -7.11 4.81 5.88
C GLY A 128 -8.64 4.90 5.88
N ASN A 129 -9.19 6.10 5.93
CA ASN A 129 -10.64 6.33 5.93
C ASN A 129 -11.39 5.47 6.96
N GLN A 130 -10.88 5.45 8.20
CA GLN A 130 -11.38 4.64 9.33
C GLN A 130 -11.32 3.12 9.10
N ARG A 131 -10.53 2.64 8.13
CA ARG A 131 -10.28 1.23 7.89
C ARG A 131 -8.95 0.82 8.48
N ILE A 132 -8.72 -0.48 8.53
CA ILE A 132 -7.54 -1.06 9.18
C ILE A 132 -6.25 -0.66 8.45
N VAL A 133 -5.34 -0.01 9.17
CA VAL A 133 -3.97 0.27 8.73
C VAL A 133 -3.00 -0.33 9.74
N VAL A 134 -2.10 -1.19 9.26
CA VAL A 134 -1.12 -1.92 10.06
C VAL A 134 0.27 -1.71 9.44
N PRO A 135 1.06 -0.74 9.89
CA PRO A 135 2.41 -0.53 9.37
C PRO A 135 3.31 -1.75 9.54
N GLY A 136 4.00 -2.13 8.47
CA GLY A 136 5.06 -3.15 8.49
C GLY A 136 6.36 -2.53 8.96
N LEU A 137 6.94 -3.06 10.04
CA LEU A 137 8.21 -2.60 10.61
C LEU A 137 9.38 -3.42 10.08
N GLY A 138 10.45 -2.75 9.70
CA GLY A 138 11.64 -3.40 9.13
C GLY A 138 12.55 -4.04 10.17
N VAL A 139 12.06 -4.96 11.00
CA VAL A 139 12.85 -5.62 12.06
C VAL A 139 14.08 -6.34 11.49
N TYR A 140 13.97 -6.93 10.30
CA TYR A 140 15.10 -7.58 9.63
C TYR A 140 16.28 -6.63 9.34
N GLN A 141 16.02 -5.33 9.25
CA GLN A 141 17.05 -4.31 9.07
C GLN A 141 18.02 -4.19 10.26
N MET A 142 17.64 -4.72 11.42
CA MET A 142 18.58 -4.84 12.54
C MET A 142 19.78 -5.73 12.15
N ILE A 143 19.55 -6.74 11.34
CA ILE A 143 20.61 -7.65 10.83
C ILE A 143 21.28 -7.06 9.60
N GLU A 144 20.50 -6.60 8.63
CA GLU A 144 21.01 -6.19 7.31
C GLU A 144 21.67 -4.81 7.32
N LEU A 145 21.11 -3.84 8.06
CA LEU A 145 21.57 -2.45 8.08
C LEU A 145 22.03 -1.97 9.47
N GLY A 146 22.11 -2.87 10.45
CA GLY A 146 22.57 -2.53 11.79
C GLY A 146 21.64 -1.58 12.55
N TRP A 147 20.33 -1.62 12.30
CA TRP A 147 19.39 -0.85 13.10
C TRP A 147 19.45 -1.27 14.55
N SER A 148 19.33 -0.32 15.47
CA SER A 148 19.28 -0.62 16.89
C SER A 148 17.90 -1.16 17.29
N ARG A 149 17.85 -1.86 18.40
CA ARG A 149 16.59 -2.24 19.04
C ARG A 149 15.72 -1.01 19.34
N GLN A 150 16.36 0.11 19.71
CA GLN A 150 15.66 1.35 20.04
C GLN A 150 14.93 1.92 18.83
N ASP A 151 15.51 1.86 17.63
CA ASP A 151 14.85 2.30 16.39
C ASP A 151 13.48 1.59 16.20
N ILE A 152 13.41 0.28 16.48
CA ILE A 152 12.16 -0.48 16.37
C ILE A 152 11.21 -0.15 17.51
N LEU A 153 11.70 0.02 18.74
CA LEU A 153 10.84 0.38 19.87
C LEU A 153 10.22 1.75 19.68
N ASP A 154 10.98 2.74 19.21
CA ASP A 154 10.46 4.07 18.91
C ASP A 154 9.37 4.05 17.82
N GLN A 155 9.53 3.18 16.81
CA GLN A 155 8.50 2.96 15.79
C GLN A 155 7.23 2.32 16.37
N VAL A 156 7.39 1.34 17.26
CA VAL A 156 6.25 0.69 17.94
C VAL A 156 5.50 1.72 18.80
N ASP A 157 6.23 2.54 19.57
CA ASP A 157 5.61 3.54 20.43
C ASP A 157 4.89 4.61 19.60
N HIS A 158 5.52 5.13 18.54
CA HIS A 158 4.88 6.06 17.61
C HIS A 158 3.59 5.50 17.02
N THR A 159 3.61 4.24 16.55
CA THR A 159 2.41 3.63 15.96
C THR A 159 1.28 3.41 16.99
N ARG A 160 1.60 3.19 18.25
CA ARG A 160 0.62 3.10 19.35
C ARG A 160 -0.04 4.44 19.69
N GLU A 161 0.68 5.54 19.46
CA GLU A 161 0.19 6.90 19.70
C GLU A 161 -0.67 7.44 18.55
N HIS A 162 -0.64 6.83 17.37
CA HIS A 162 -1.20 7.36 16.11
C HIS A 162 -2.29 6.48 15.49
N GLU A 163 -3.27 6.06 16.26
CA GLU A 163 -4.52 5.41 15.80
C GLU A 163 -4.36 4.30 14.71
N VAL A 164 -3.21 3.62 14.69
CA VAL A 164 -3.04 2.43 13.83
C VAL A 164 -3.60 1.19 14.53
N HIS A 165 -3.95 0.19 13.75
CA HIS A 165 -4.63 -1.02 14.25
C HIS A 165 -3.67 -2.13 14.69
N GLY A 166 -2.37 -1.86 14.69
CA GLY A 166 -1.33 -2.80 15.07
C GLY A 166 -0.05 -2.61 14.28
N GLN A 167 0.89 -3.54 14.40
CA GLN A 167 2.14 -3.58 13.64
C GLN A 167 2.34 -4.97 13.02
N ALA A 168 2.95 -5.02 11.83
CA ALA A 168 3.42 -6.25 11.19
C ALA A 168 4.97 -6.29 11.20
N TYR A 169 5.55 -7.48 11.36
CA TYR A 169 7.00 -7.68 11.48
C TYR A 169 7.52 -8.65 10.41
#